data_37aa5b62cf418b70f7cb5a49717b4154
#
_entry.id   37aa5b62cf418b70f7cb5a49717b4154
#
_cell.length_a   1.000
_cell.length_b   1.000
_cell.length_c   1.000
_cell.angle_alpha   90.00
_cell.angle_beta   90.00
_cell.angle_gamma   90.00
#
_symmetry.space_group_name_H-M   'P 1'
#
loop_
_entity.id
_entity.type
_entity.pdbx_description
1 polymer ?
#
loop_
_entity_poly.entity_id
_entity_poly.type
_entity_poly.pdbx_seq_one_letter_code
_entity_poly.pdbx_strand_id
1 'polypeptide(L)'
;MNLPRYALAASLSLVLALLPRPIEAAAASTGLYQVEVIIFQSEAAPGGEDLSASAEGRGFNGQLDRGATPPTLLRMLDSSEMQLGGLAARLRSGHSWRVLAHTGWIQSATDWPQHAGLKLEDLGIAVPGLTGSVYVEHGQYLHLGFDLHLGTNPVWSLSELRKVKFNEKNHFDHPGFGVIAIVNPARPPKTP
;
A
#
# COMPACT_ATOMS: atom_id res chain seq x y z
N MET A 1 35.14 -0.56 81.65
CA MET A 1 34.95 0.62 80.79
C MET A 1 34.99 0.13 79.35
N ASN A 2 33.84 -0.23 78.75
CA ASN A 2 33.73 -0.79 77.43
C ASN A 2 32.97 0.19 76.52
N LEU A 3 33.65 0.70 75.54
CA LEU A 3 33.05 1.56 74.48
C LEU A 3 32.40 0.71 73.38
N PRO A 4 31.17 1.02 72.95
CA PRO A 4 30.56 0.28 71.85
C PRO A 4 31.06 0.82 70.48
N ARG A 5 31.39 -0.11 69.61
CA ARG A 5 31.76 0.12 68.20
C ARG A 5 30.47 0.33 67.39
N TYR A 6 30.28 1.51 66.86
CA TYR A 6 29.21 1.78 65.92
C TYR A 6 29.65 1.28 64.54
N ALA A 7 28.90 0.32 64.00
CA ALA A 7 29.04 -0.13 62.65
C ALA A 7 28.28 0.83 61.70
N LEU A 8 29.01 1.54 60.88
CA LEU A 8 28.40 2.32 59.78
C LEU A 8 27.93 1.36 58.68
N ALA A 9 26.63 1.23 58.52
CA ALA A 9 26.00 0.59 57.37
C ALA A 9 25.98 1.58 56.23
N ALA A 10 26.82 1.39 55.23
CA ALA A 10 26.77 2.15 53.96
C ALA A 10 25.64 1.61 53.11
N SER A 11 24.54 2.33 53.05
CA SER A 11 23.43 2.08 52.12
C SER A 11 23.83 2.50 50.70
N LEU A 12 24.13 1.55 49.83
CA LEU A 12 24.39 1.75 48.42
C LEU A 12 23.06 1.98 47.70
N SER A 13 22.69 3.24 47.50
CA SER A 13 21.53 3.63 46.69
C SER A 13 21.82 3.38 45.21
N LEU A 14 21.25 2.30 44.70
CA LEU A 14 21.25 1.98 43.28
C LEU A 14 20.30 2.97 42.54
N VAL A 15 20.86 4.09 42.07
CA VAL A 15 20.15 5.02 41.16
C VAL A 15 20.11 4.34 39.79
N LEU A 16 18.99 3.65 39.51
CA LEU A 16 18.69 3.13 38.19
C LEU A 16 18.38 4.35 37.30
N ALA A 17 19.39 4.79 36.53
CA ALA A 17 19.25 5.86 35.55
C ALA A 17 18.24 5.39 34.49
N LEU A 18 17.02 5.95 34.52
CA LEU A 18 16.10 5.91 33.39
C LEU A 18 16.73 6.72 32.25
N LEU A 19 17.54 6.05 31.44
CA LEU A 19 17.93 6.60 30.15
C LEU A 19 16.66 6.77 29.32
N PRO A 20 16.36 8.00 28.84
CA PRO A 20 15.27 8.18 27.89
C PRO A 20 15.59 7.28 26.69
N ARG A 21 14.75 6.28 26.45
CA ARG A 21 14.80 5.56 25.18
C ARG A 21 14.64 6.62 24.08
N PRO A 22 15.53 6.62 23.07
CA PRO A 22 15.27 7.44 21.92
C PRO A 22 13.88 7.01 21.40
N ILE A 23 12.90 7.90 21.54
CA ILE A 23 11.67 7.81 20.76
C ILE A 23 12.21 7.87 19.34
N GLU A 24 12.16 6.73 18.67
CA GLU A 24 12.42 6.67 17.24
C GLU A 24 11.44 7.68 16.64
N ALA A 25 11.96 8.87 16.38
CA ALA A 25 11.18 9.94 15.81
C ALA A 25 10.60 9.35 14.54
N ALA A 26 9.29 9.16 14.55
CA ALA A 26 8.56 8.77 13.36
C ALA A 26 9.07 9.71 12.28
N ALA A 27 9.85 9.16 11.34
CA ALA A 27 10.44 9.93 10.25
C ALA A 27 9.27 10.73 9.69
N ALA A 28 9.37 12.06 9.81
CA ALA A 28 8.37 12.96 9.27
C ALA A 28 8.15 12.50 7.85
N SER A 29 6.98 11.95 7.56
CA SER A 29 6.70 11.33 6.28
C SER A 29 6.95 12.41 5.24
N THR A 30 7.91 12.20 4.37
CA THR A 30 8.24 13.11 3.27
C THR A 30 7.07 13.20 2.28
N GLY A 31 5.92 12.69 2.62
CA GLY A 31 4.78 12.56 1.72
C GLY A 31 5.02 11.57 0.57
N LEU A 32 6.11 10.80 0.64
CA LEU A 32 6.49 9.82 -0.36
C LEU A 32 6.17 8.41 0.11
N TYR A 33 5.58 7.63 -0.77
CA TYR A 33 5.14 6.28 -0.49
C TYR A 33 5.67 5.30 -1.53
N GLN A 34 6.14 4.16 -1.04
CA GLN A 34 6.43 2.99 -1.84
C GLN A 34 5.17 2.16 -1.94
N VAL A 35 4.71 1.92 -3.15
CA VAL A 35 3.53 1.11 -3.46
C VAL A 35 3.97 -0.08 -4.28
N GLU A 36 3.42 -1.25 -3.99
CA GLU A 36 3.61 -2.45 -4.81
C GLU A 36 2.27 -3.11 -5.00
N VAL A 37 2.00 -3.55 -6.22
CA VAL A 37 0.72 -4.16 -6.61
C VAL A 37 0.93 -5.42 -7.44
N ILE A 38 0.03 -6.39 -7.22
CA ILE A 38 -0.20 -7.53 -8.11
C ILE A 38 -1.63 -7.40 -8.61
N ILE A 39 -1.82 -7.28 -9.92
CA ILE A 39 -3.14 -7.36 -10.55
C ILE A 39 -3.26 -8.77 -11.13
N PHE A 40 -4.35 -9.45 -10.83
CA PHE A 40 -4.56 -10.83 -11.25
C PHE A 40 -6.00 -11.06 -11.68
N GLN A 41 -6.20 -12.02 -12.55
CA GLN A 41 -7.50 -12.44 -13.08
C GLN A 41 -7.80 -13.87 -12.67
N SER A 42 -9.06 -14.18 -12.37
CA SER A 42 -9.53 -15.55 -12.18
C SER A 42 -9.51 -16.30 -13.50
N GLU A 43 -8.99 -17.53 -13.52
CA GLU A 43 -9.06 -18.44 -14.65
C GLU A 43 -10.36 -19.25 -14.68
N ALA A 44 -11.09 -19.24 -13.56
CA ALA A 44 -12.43 -19.82 -13.54
C ALA A 44 -13.34 -18.94 -14.42
N ALA A 45 -14.07 -19.57 -15.33
CA ALA A 45 -15.13 -18.87 -16.06
C ALA A 45 -16.09 -18.27 -15.03
N PRO A 46 -16.47 -16.99 -15.15
CA PRO A 46 -17.45 -16.41 -14.27
C PRO A 46 -18.71 -17.28 -14.36
N GLY A 47 -19.06 -17.97 -13.27
CA GLY A 47 -20.28 -18.75 -13.20
C GLY A 47 -21.46 -17.82 -13.40
N GLY A 48 -22.31 -18.07 -14.37
CA GLY A 48 -23.50 -17.41 -14.87
C GLY A 48 -24.28 -16.37 -14.09
N GLU A 49 -23.68 -15.74 -13.09
CA GLU A 49 -24.21 -14.56 -12.43
C GLU A 49 -23.88 -13.34 -13.27
N ASP A 50 -24.84 -12.46 -13.42
CA ASP A 50 -24.69 -11.20 -14.15
C ASP A 50 -23.71 -10.29 -13.39
N LEU A 51 -22.40 -10.48 -13.66
CA LEU A 51 -21.31 -9.77 -13.00
C LEU A 51 -21.21 -8.27 -13.39
N SER A 52 -22.06 -7.83 -14.31
CA SER A 52 -22.14 -6.43 -14.72
C SER A 52 -22.74 -5.52 -13.63
N ALA A 53 -23.41 -6.10 -12.62
CA ALA A 53 -24.12 -5.37 -11.58
C ALA A 53 -23.40 -5.33 -10.21
N SER A 54 -22.26 -5.98 -10.04
CA SER A 54 -21.75 -6.28 -8.69
C SER A 54 -20.73 -5.29 -8.13
N ALA A 55 -20.60 -4.11 -8.67
CA ALA A 55 -19.79 -3.05 -8.06
C ALA A 55 -20.63 -2.01 -7.30
N GLU A 56 -21.74 -2.42 -6.67
CA GLU A 56 -22.43 -1.59 -5.65
C GLU A 56 -21.77 -1.69 -4.27
N GLY A 57 -20.47 -1.86 -4.22
CA GLY A 57 -19.68 -1.33 -3.12
C GLY A 57 -19.74 0.20 -3.27
N ARG A 58 -19.84 0.95 -2.17
CA ARG A 58 -19.87 2.41 -2.13
C ARG A 58 -18.82 2.96 -3.09
N GLY A 59 -19.24 3.16 -4.33
CA GLY A 59 -18.38 3.42 -5.45
C GLY A 59 -17.61 4.70 -5.18
N PHE A 60 -16.33 4.59 -5.09
CA PHE A 60 -15.47 5.67 -5.37
C PHE A 60 -15.73 6.01 -6.85
N ASN A 61 -16.58 7.00 -7.08
CA ASN A 61 -16.66 7.60 -8.41
C ASN A 61 -15.31 8.23 -8.62
N GLY A 62 -14.42 7.61 -9.40
CA GLY A 62 -13.14 8.17 -9.81
C GLY A 62 -13.22 9.50 -10.56
N GLN A 63 -14.20 10.31 -10.17
CA GLN A 63 -14.42 11.62 -10.68
C GLN A 63 -13.34 12.52 -10.12
N LEU A 64 -12.23 12.60 -10.88
CA LEU A 64 -11.18 13.59 -10.68
C LEU A 64 -11.81 14.94 -10.31
N ASP A 65 -11.46 15.43 -9.14
CA ASP A 65 -11.72 16.83 -8.84
C ASP A 65 -10.97 17.65 -9.88
N ARG A 66 -11.70 18.49 -10.63
CA ARG A 66 -11.18 19.29 -11.77
C ARG A 66 -10.17 20.36 -11.35
N GLY A 67 -9.38 20.11 -10.40
CA GLY A 67 -8.34 21.00 -9.88
C GLY A 67 -7.30 20.24 -9.07
N ALA A 68 -7.49 18.93 -8.91
CA ALA A 68 -6.56 18.09 -8.16
C ALA A 68 -5.20 18.04 -8.85
N THR A 69 -4.16 18.28 -8.10
CA THR A 69 -2.79 18.10 -8.60
C THR A 69 -2.47 16.60 -8.66
N PRO A 70 -2.12 16.06 -9.83
CA PRO A 70 -1.73 14.66 -9.94
C PRO A 70 -0.56 14.34 -9.00
N PRO A 71 -0.48 13.13 -8.45
CA PRO A 71 0.68 12.71 -7.68
C PRO A 71 1.91 12.65 -8.59
N THR A 72 3.08 12.86 -7.99
CA THR A 72 4.34 12.75 -8.72
C THR A 72 4.85 11.32 -8.61
N LEU A 73 5.00 10.65 -9.75
CA LEU A 73 5.76 9.39 -9.86
C LEU A 73 7.25 9.72 -9.82
N LEU A 74 7.98 9.18 -8.83
CA LEU A 74 9.41 9.44 -8.68
C LEU A 74 10.23 8.41 -9.43
N ARG A 75 9.97 7.12 -9.21
CA ARG A 75 10.66 6.01 -9.87
C ARG A 75 9.93 4.69 -9.71
N MET A 76 10.25 3.76 -10.55
CA MET A 76 9.85 2.36 -10.38
C MET A 76 10.76 1.65 -9.38
N LEU A 77 10.27 0.59 -8.74
CA LEU A 77 11.05 -0.26 -7.86
C LEU A 77 11.81 -1.32 -8.65
N ASP A 78 13.02 -1.61 -8.19
CA ASP A 78 13.73 -2.80 -8.63
C ASP A 78 13.11 -4.07 -8.02
N SER A 79 13.30 -5.22 -8.66
CA SER A 79 12.76 -6.50 -8.17
C SER A 79 13.23 -6.88 -6.77
N SER A 80 14.42 -6.44 -6.37
CA SER A 80 15.00 -6.63 -5.03
C SER A 80 14.32 -5.79 -3.94
N GLU A 81 13.62 -4.74 -4.31
CA GLU A 81 12.86 -3.86 -3.40
C GLU A 81 11.42 -4.34 -3.21
N MET A 82 10.96 -5.27 -4.05
CA MET A 82 9.59 -5.78 -4.03
C MET A 82 9.39 -6.83 -2.92
N GLN A 83 8.29 -6.72 -2.20
CA GLN A 83 7.94 -7.59 -1.06
C GLN A 83 6.94 -8.68 -1.44
N LEU A 84 6.17 -8.47 -2.51
CA LEU A 84 5.13 -9.40 -2.97
C LEU A 84 5.63 -10.43 -3.99
N GLY A 85 6.93 -10.44 -4.32
CA GLY A 85 7.51 -11.34 -5.32
C GLY A 85 7.20 -12.82 -5.09
N GLY A 86 7.30 -13.30 -3.83
CA GLY A 86 6.95 -14.66 -3.47
C GLY A 86 5.44 -14.98 -3.62
N LEU A 87 4.58 -13.99 -3.40
CA LEU A 87 3.14 -14.13 -3.63
C LEU A 87 2.82 -14.15 -5.13
N ALA A 88 3.43 -13.25 -5.90
CA ALA A 88 3.28 -13.24 -7.34
C ALA A 88 3.73 -14.56 -7.99
N ALA A 89 4.84 -15.13 -7.50
CA ALA A 89 5.32 -16.45 -7.96
C ALA A 89 4.30 -17.56 -7.66
N ARG A 90 3.72 -17.58 -6.46
CA ARG A 90 2.68 -18.56 -6.09
C ARG A 90 1.41 -18.41 -6.95
N LEU A 91 0.96 -17.20 -7.22
CA LEU A 91 -0.18 -16.96 -8.10
C LEU A 91 0.09 -17.46 -9.52
N ARG A 92 1.31 -17.24 -10.05
CA ARG A 92 1.71 -17.72 -11.38
C ARG A 92 1.83 -19.23 -11.47
N SER A 93 2.22 -19.90 -10.39
CA SER A 93 2.34 -21.37 -10.37
C SER A 93 0.99 -22.08 -10.16
N GLY A 94 -0.02 -21.37 -9.68
CA GLY A 94 -1.39 -21.89 -9.54
C GLY A 94 -2.14 -21.90 -10.86
N HIS A 95 -3.14 -22.77 -10.96
CA HIS A 95 -3.99 -22.89 -12.17
C HIS A 95 -5.29 -22.08 -12.07
N SER A 96 -5.51 -21.41 -10.93
CA SER A 96 -6.77 -20.68 -10.68
C SER A 96 -6.67 -19.19 -10.99
N TRP A 97 -5.42 -18.67 -11.12
CA TRP A 97 -5.18 -17.23 -11.22
C TRP A 97 -4.11 -16.93 -12.26
N ARG A 98 -4.36 -15.93 -13.06
CA ARG A 98 -3.39 -15.37 -14.01
C ARG A 98 -2.92 -14.01 -13.53
N VAL A 99 -1.63 -13.85 -13.25
CA VAL A 99 -1.06 -12.55 -12.93
C VAL A 99 -1.00 -11.70 -14.19
N LEU A 100 -1.71 -10.58 -14.20
CA LEU A 100 -1.75 -9.61 -15.30
C LEU A 100 -0.58 -8.63 -15.19
N ALA A 101 -0.32 -8.12 -13.98
CA ALA A 101 0.78 -7.22 -13.71
C ALA A 101 1.33 -7.44 -12.29
N HIS A 102 2.63 -7.23 -12.11
CA HIS A 102 3.29 -7.13 -10.81
C HIS A 102 4.35 -6.04 -10.93
N THR A 103 4.13 -4.93 -10.24
CA THR A 103 5.00 -3.77 -10.30
C THR A 103 4.99 -3.03 -8.98
N GLY A 104 5.99 -2.18 -8.77
CA GLY A 104 6.07 -1.29 -7.63
C GLY A 104 6.75 0.01 -8.00
N TRP A 105 6.45 1.05 -7.26
CA TRP A 105 6.97 2.40 -7.51
C TRP A 105 6.99 3.25 -6.25
N ILE A 106 7.63 4.42 -6.36
CA ILE A 106 7.60 5.47 -5.34
C ILE A 106 6.88 6.68 -5.92
N GLN A 107 5.90 7.20 -5.17
CA GLN A 107 5.15 8.40 -5.52
C GLN A 107 4.91 9.32 -4.32
N SER A 108 4.53 10.56 -4.59
CA SER A 108 3.87 11.41 -3.59
C SER A 108 2.43 10.96 -3.37
N ALA A 109 1.88 11.20 -2.19
CA ALA A 109 0.44 11.14 -2.00
C ALA A 109 -0.21 12.46 -2.44
N THR A 110 -1.48 12.39 -2.81
CA THR A 110 -2.35 13.56 -2.90
C THR A 110 -3.07 13.80 -1.58
N ASP A 111 -3.54 15.02 -1.37
CA ASP A 111 -4.33 15.33 -0.19
C ASP A 111 -5.72 14.68 -0.30
N TRP A 112 -6.20 14.16 0.83
CA TRP A 112 -7.57 13.64 0.92
C TRP A 112 -8.59 14.78 0.95
N PRO A 113 -9.67 14.79 0.19
CA PRO A 113 -10.18 13.81 -0.79
C PRO A 113 -10.07 14.33 -2.25
N GLN A 114 -8.88 14.60 -2.74
CA GLN A 114 -8.67 15.15 -4.09
C GLN A 114 -8.92 14.13 -5.22
N HIS A 115 -8.87 12.85 -4.92
CA HIS A 115 -9.09 11.77 -5.87
C HIS A 115 -8.27 11.87 -7.16
N ALA A 116 -7.00 12.27 -7.02
CA ALA A 116 -6.04 12.28 -8.11
C ALA A 116 -5.15 11.03 -8.05
N GLY A 117 -5.14 10.26 -9.12
CA GLY A 117 -4.40 9.00 -9.22
C GLY A 117 -3.37 9.00 -10.33
N LEU A 118 -2.45 8.02 -10.29
CA LEU A 118 -1.57 7.66 -11.40
C LEU A 118 -2.30 6.67 -12.30
N LYS A 119 -2.23 6.90 -13.61
CA LYS A 119 -2.76 5.97 -14.59
C LYS A 119 -1.88 4.71 -14.68
N LEU A 120 -2.47 3.57 -15.01
CA LEU A 120 -1.72 2.32 -15.17
C LEU A 120 -0.63 2.45 -16.25
N GLU A 121 -0.88 3.22 -17.28
CA GLU A 121 0.09 3.47 -18.37
C GLU A 121 1.35 4.17 -17.85
N ASP A 122 1.19 5.15 -16.95
CA ASP A 122 2.30 5.88 -16.33
C ASP A 122 3.15 4.97 -15.43
N LEU A 123 2.55 3.88 -14.93
CA LEU A 123 3.20 2.84 -14.13
C LEU A 123 3.80 1.70 -14.97
N GLY A 124 3.82 1.86 -16.30
CA GLY A 124 4.32 0.85 -17.21
C GLY A 124 3.45 -0.41 -17.31
N ILE A 125 2.19 -0.34 -16.87
CA ILE A 125 1.24 -1.46 -16.95
C ILE A 125 0.49 -1.35 -18.28
N ALA A 126 0.92 -2.14 -19.27
CA ALA A 126 0.33 -2.19 -20.60
C ALA A 126 -0.26 -3.60 -20.85
N VAL A 127 -1.39 -3.88 -20.22
CA VAL A 127 -2.12 -5.15 -20.36
C VAL A 127 -3.33 -4.92 -21.28
N PRO A 128 -3.50 -5.69 -22.36
CA PRO A 128 -4.63 -5.53 -23.25
C PRO A 128 -5.98 -5.64 -22.49
N GLY A 129 -6.83 -4.63 -22.66
CA GLY A 129 -8.15 -4.57 -22.04
C GLY A 129 -8.14 -4.12 -20.56
N LEU A 130 -7.00 -3.85 -19.96
CA LEU A 130 -6.90 -3.31 -18.62
C LEU A 130 -6.57 -1.81 -18.68
N THR A 131 -7.43 -0.99 -18.07
CA THR A 131 -7.26 0.47 -17.96
C THR A 131 -7.61 0.94 -16.56
N GLY A 132 -7.24 2.16 -16.22
CA GLY A 132 -7.64 2.80 -14.97
C GLY A 132 -6.52 3.49 -14.22
N SER A 133 -6.72 3.70 -12.93
CA SER A 133 -5.82 4.49 -12.08
C SER A 133 -5.66 3.91 -10.68
N VAL A 134 -4.55 4.25 -10.05
CA VAL A 134 -4.23 3.93 -8.66
C VAL A 134 -4.16 5.23 -7.86
N TYR A 135 -4.76 5.24 -6.70
CA TYR A 135 -4.88 6.40 -5.81
C TYR A 135 -4.15 6.15 -4.51
N VAL A 136 -3.28 7.07 -4.13
CA VAL A 136 -2.64 7.11 -2.81
C VAL A 136 -2.88 8.48 -2.23
N GLU A 137 -3.73 8.56 -1.24
CA GLU A 137 -4.16 9.81 -0.64
C GLU A 137 -3.87 9.84 0.86
N HIS A 138 -3.40 10.96 1.33
CA HIS A 138 -3.05 11.17 2.73
C HIS A 138 -3.83 12.35 3.30
N GLY A 139 -4.50 12.10 4.44
CA GLY A 139 -5.13 13.09 5.29
C GLY A 139 -4.84 12.69 6.74
N GLN A 140 -5.86 12.57 7.56
CA GLN A 140 -5.73 11.96 8.88
C GLN A 140 -5.26 10.50 8.80
N TYR A 141 -5.61 9.82 7.72
CA TYR A 141 -5.23 8.43 7.42
C TYR A 141 -4.70 8.33 5.99
N LEU A 142 -3.93 7.27 5.75
CA LEU A 142 -3.55 6.89 4.41
C LEU A 142 -4.69 6.09 3.77
N HIS A 143 -5.02 6.45 2.54
CA HIS A 143 -5.98 5.74 1.71
C HIS A 143 -5.28 5.22 0.46
N LEU A 144 -5.65 4.01 0.08
CA LEU A 144 -5.24 3.36 -1.15
C LEU A 144 -6.48 2.94 -1.91
N GLY A 145 -6.52 3.22 -3.20
CA GLY A 145 -7.65 2.90 -4.03
C GLY A 145 -7.28 2.57 -5.46
N PHE A 146 -8.25 1.97 -6.12
CA PHE A 146 -8.17 1.54 -7.50
C PHE A 146 -9.48 1.86 -8.21
N ASP A 147 -9.37 2.38 -9.42
CA ASP A 147 -10.46 2.47 -10.37
C ASP A 147 -9.99 1.81 -11.66
N LEU A 148 -10.30 0.53 -11.80
CA LEU A 148 -9.77 -0.35 -12.84
C LEU A 148 -10.91 -0.95 -13.65
N HIS A 149 -10.68 -1.06 -14.95
CA HIS A 149 -11.58 -1.69 -15.89
C HIS A 149 -10.83 -2.77 -16.67
N LEU A 150 -11.38 -3.98 -16.71
CA LEU A 150 -10.80 -5.11 -17.44
C LEU A 150 -11.81 -5.69 -18.43
N GLY A 151 -11.38 -5.87 -19.68
CA GLY A 151 -12.18 -6.42 -20.76
C GLY A 151 -12.81 -5.34 -21.65
N THR A 152 -13.50 -5.78 -22.69
CA THR A 152 -14.18 -4.91 -23.65
C THR A 152 -15.67 -5.23 -23.76
N ASN A 153 -16.04 -6.49 -23.55
CA ASN A 153 -17.43 -6.95 -23.54
C ASN A 153 -17.51 -8.37 -22.94
N PRO A 154 -17.96 -8.52 -21.68
CA PRO A 154 -18.27 -7.46 -20.73
C PRO A 154 -17.04 -6.70 -20.22
N VAL A 155 -17.24 -5.51 -19.68
CA VAL A 155 -16.23 -4.77 -18.92
C VAL A 155 -16.45 -5.05 -17.45
N TRP A 156 -15.42 -5.56 -16.78
CA TRP A 156 -15.41 -5.72 -15.33
C TRP A 156 -14.77 -4.48 -14.70
N SER A 157 -15.40 -3.97 -13.65
CA SER A 157 -14.97 -2.74 -12.99
C SER A 157 -14.70 -2.96 -11.51
N LEU A 158 -13.52 -2.55 -11.05
CA LEU A 158 -13.13 -2.51 -9.64
C LEU A 158 -12.90 -1.06 -9.26
N SER A 159 -13.83 -0.47 -8.51
CA SER A 159 -13.72 0.92 -8.06
C SER A 159 -13.86 0.95 -6.54
N GLU A 160 -12.73 1.03 -5.84
CA GLU A 160 -12.67 1.00 -4.39
C GLU A 160 -11.54 1.88 -3.86
N LEU A 161 -11.83 2.66 -2.82
CA LEU A 161 -10.86 3.49 -2.09
C LEU A 161 -11.10 3.29 -0.60
N ARG A 162 -10.08 2.89 0.13
CA ARG A 162 -10.20 2.63 1.56
C ARG A 162 -8.96 2.98 2.36
N LYS A 163 -9.17 3.17 3.66
CA LYS A 163 -8.09 3.34 4.62
C LYS A 163 -7.23 2.07 4.69
N VAL A 164 -5.91 2.27 4.68
CA VAL A 164 -4.93 1.20 4.75
C VAL A 164 -3.88 1.50 5.82
N LYS A 165 -3.14 0.47 6.22
CA LYS A 165 -1.98 0.59 7.10
C LYS A 165 -0.71 0.16 6.38
N PHE A 166 0.43 0.67 6.87
CA PHE A 166 1.72 0.28 6.36
C PHE A 166 2.02 -1.20 6.60
N ASN A 167 2.74 -1.81 5.69
CA ASN A 167 3.14 -3.23 5.73
C ASN A 167 1.98 -4.25 5.73
N GLU A 168 0.76 -3.82 5.56
CA GLU A 168 -0.40 -4.72 5.41
C GLU A 168 -0.64 -5.02 3.94
N LYS A 169 -0.89 -6.29 3.63
CA LYS A 169 -1.37 -6.70 2.31
C LYS A 169 -2.86 -6.41 2.24
N ASN A 170 -3.23 -5.53 1.34
CA ASN A 170 -4.60 -5.16 1.08
C ASN A 170 -5.09 -5.88 -0.16
N HIS A 171 -6.27 -6.48 -0.08
CA HIS A 171 -6.90 -7.19 -1.18
C HIS A 171 -8.14 -6.44 -1.62
N PHE A 172 -8.17 -6.06 -2.90
CA PHE A 172 -9.29 -5.41 -3.55
C PHE A 172 -9.84 -6.41 -4.55
N ASP A 173 -11.12 -6.69 -4.46
CA ASP A 173 -11.68 -7.88 -5.10
C ASP A 173 -12.88 -7.56 -5.99
N HIS A 174 -12.90 -8.23 -7.13
CA HIS A 174 -14.01 -8.33 -8.06
C HIS A 174 -14.10 -9.81 -8.51
N PRO A 175 -15.28 -10.38 -8.77
CA PRO A 175 -15.40 -11.80 -9.14
C PRO A 175 -14.52 -12.26 -10.31
N GLY A 176 -14.21 -11.37 -11.26
CA GLY A 176 -13.39 -11.68 -12.43
C GLY A 176 -11.90 -11.39 -12.29
N PHE A 177 -11.52 -10.45 -11.42
CA PHE A 177 -10.13 -10.05 -11.22
C PHE A 177 -9.95 -9.37 -9.86
N GLY A 178 -8.70 -9.13 -9.45
CA GLY A 178 -8.44 -8.45 -8.19
C GLY A 178 -7.05 -7.82 -8.14
N VAL A 179 -6.82 -7.09 -7.06
CA VAL A 179 -5.54 -6.45 -6.75
C VAL A 179 -5.09 -6.83 -5.35
N ILE A 180 -3.84 -7.24 -5.21
CA ILE A 180 -3.16 -7.30 -3.92
C ILE A 180 -2.14 -6.19 -3.90
N ALA A 181 -2.22 -5.34 -2.87
CA ALA A 181 -1.35 -4.19 -2.75
C ALA A 181 -0.74 -4.05 -1.35
N ILE A 182 0.45 -3.49 -1.30
CA ILE A 182 1.12 -3.06 -0.07
C ILE A 182 1.62 -1.65 -0.25
N VAL A 183 1.52 -0.84 0.80
CA VAL A 183 2.03 0.53 0.81
C VAL A 183 2.88 0.76 2.04
N ASN A 184 4.00 1.47 1.87
CA ASN A 184 4.94 1.81 2.91
C ASN A 184 5.44 3.24 2.73
N PRO A 185 5.90 3.90 3.80
CA PRO A 185 6.67 5.12 3.64
C PRO A 185 7.92 4.84 2.79
N ALA A 186 8.17 5.67 1.79
CA ALA A 186 9.39 5.54 1.02
C ALA A 186 10.59 5.91 1.89
N ARG A 187 11.64 5.10 1.85
CA ARG A 187 12.90 5.44 2.50
C ARG A 187 13.59 6.50 1.66
N PRO A 188 14.13 7.56 2.27
CA PRO A 188 14.99 8.49 1.54
C PRO A 188 16.15 7.68 0.92
N PRO A 189 16.61 8.07 -0.29
CA PRO A 189 17.80 7.45 -0.85
C PRO A 189 18.95 7.57 0.16
N LYS A 190 19.67 6.48 0.37
CA LYS A 190 20.89 6.53 1.18
C LYS A 190 21.84 7.51 0.47
N THR A 191 22.08 8.64 1.09
CA THR A 191 23.16 9.54 0.64
C THR A 191 24.47 8.77 0.69
N PRO A 192 25.27 8.77 -0.40
CA PRO A 192 26.54 8.08 -0.44
C PRO A 192 27.56 8.65 0.56
#